data_c6d6eb83d23d29da00d4b7eca716b3a4
#
_entry.id   c6d6eb83d23d29da00d4b7eca716b3a4
#
_cell.length_a   1.000
_cell.length_b   1.000
_cell.length_c   1.000
_cell.angle_alpha   90.00
_cell.angle_beta   90.00
_cell.angle_gamma   90.00
#
_symmetry.space_group_name_H-M   'P 1'
#
loop_
_entity.id
_entity.type
_entity.pdbx_description
1 polymer ?
#
loop_
_entity_poly.entity_id
_entity_poly.type
_entity_poly.pdbx_seq_one_letter_code
_entity_poly.pdbx_strand_id
1 'polypeptide(L)'
;MSVQDVIKKSVLESGVFDKFDVPGMLTALAIALLLGGVIYLVYRKFYVGVIFSRSFAITLVGMTVLTCMVTLAISTNIVISLGMVGALSIVRFRTAVKDPMDLLYLFWAITTGITAGAGMYVLAVLAAVIMIVMIYLFYHRQQSGKIYIVVIHYTGDDAGDEIIRNFGKIRYFIKSKTMRKEKTEMAVEVFCRQNQMDFTEKIRMI
;
A
#
# COMPACT_ATOMS: atom_id res chain seq x y z
N MET A 1 49.55 -2.81 -1.19
CA MET A 1 48.32 -2.86 -1.99
C MET A 1 47.60 -1.54 -1.83
N SER A 2 47.44 -0.79 -2.91
CA SER A 2 46.71 0.47 -2.87
C SER A 2 45.19 0.16 -2.86
N VAL A 3 44.40 1.01 -2.19
CA VAL A 3 42.93 0.93 -2.21
C VAL A 3 42.40 0.89 -3.66
N GLN A 4 43.09 1.58 -4.57
CA GLN A 4 42.77 1.55 -6.00
C GLN A 4 43.00 0.17 -6.64
N ASP A 5 44.01 -0.59 -6.21
CA ASP A 5 44.27 -1.94 -6.73
C ASP A 5 43.23 -2.95 -6.24
N VAL A 6 42.75 -2.78 -5.01
CA VAL A 6 41.68 -3.62 -4.44
C VAL A 6 40.34 -3.34 -5.13
N ILE A 7 40.01 -2.08 -5.36
CA ILE A 7 38.79 -1.70 -6.08
C ILE A 7 38.86 -2.18 -7.52
N LYS A 8 39.98 -2.00 -8.21
CA LYS A 8 40.21 -2.43 -9.58
C LYS A 8 40.13 -3.96 -9.72
N LYS A 9 40.70 -4.70 -8.77
CA LYS A 9 40.66 -6.15 -8.72
C LYS A 9 39.25 -6.66 -8.44
N SER A 10 38.53 -6.06 -7.48
CA SER A 10 37.14 -6.38 -7.17
C SER A 10 36.19 -6.09 -8.33
N VAL A 11 36.43 -5.02 -9.08
CA VAL A 11 35.63 -4.68 -10.29
C VAL A 11 35.94 -5.60 -11.47
N LEU A 12 37.18 -6.04 -11.61
CA LEU A 12 37.58 -6.98 -12.67
C LEU A 12 37.17 -8.43 -12.35
N GLU A 13 37.19 -8.84 -11.08
CA GLU A 13 36.77 -10.18 -10.64
C GLU A 13 35.24 -10.32 -10.58
N SER A 14 34.49 -9.21 -10.46
CA SER A 14 33.02 -9.24 -10.45
C SER A 14 32.38 -9.54 -11.83
N GLY A 15 33.18 -9.76 -12.88
CA GLY A 15 32.64 -10.16 -14.19
C GLY A 15 31.72 -9.15 -14.86
N VAL A 16 31.80 -7.87 -14.46
CA VAL A 16 30.91 -6.78 -14.90
C VAL A 16 30.96 -6.52 -16.41
N PHE A 17 31.92 -7.14 -17.13
CA PHE A 17 32.06 -7.04 -18.58
C PHE A 17 31.64 -8.32 -19.35
N ASP A 18 31.25 -9.38 -18.66
CA ASP A 18 30.84 -10.62 -19.35
C ASP A 18 29.35 -10.58 -19.67
N LYS A 19 29.10 -10.14 -20.92
CA LYS A 19 27.88 -10.36 -21.73
C LYS A 19 26.57 -9.85 -21.12
N PHE A 20 25.97 -8.94 -21.83
CA PHE A 20 24.51 -8.70 -21.74
C PHE A 20 23.77 -10.04 -21.79
N ASP A 21 23.48 -10.62 -20.65
CA ASP A 21 22.66 -11.82 -20.55
C ASP A 21 21.19 -11.45 -20.78
N VAL A 22 20.86 -11.25 -22.06
CA VAL A 22 19.51 -10.90 -22.50
C VAL A 22 18.48 -11.90 -21.97
N PRO A 23 18.72 -13.24 -22.00
CA PRO A 23 17.81 -14.20 -21.40
C PRO A 23 17.63 -13.98 -19.88
N GLY A 24 18.71 -13.70 -19.13
CA GLY A 24 18.64 -13.40 -17.70
C GLY A 24 17.84 -12.14 -17.40
N MET A 25 18.01 -11.08 -18.18
CA MET A 25 17.20 -9.85 -18.05
C MET A 25 15.72 -10.10 -18.33
N LEU A 26 15.40 -10.86 -19.38
CA LEU A 26 14.02 -11.20 -19.72
C LEU A 26 13.37 -12.07 -18.62
N THR A 27 14.11 -13.03 -18.06
CA THR A 27 13.59 -13.87 -16.96
C THR A 27 13.36 -13.03 -15.70
N ALA A 28 14.24 -12.10 -15.35
CA ALA A 28 14.05 -11.20 -14.22
C ALA A 28 12.81 -10.31 -14.38
N LEU A 29 12.61 -9.73 -15.57
CA LEU A 29 11.44 -8.91 -15.88
C LEU A 29 10.15 -9.73 -15.89
N ALA A 30 10.16 -10.96 -16.43
CA ALA A 30 9.01 -11.83 -16.40
C ALA A 30 8.62 -12.21 -14.96
N ILE A 31 9.59 -12.55 -14.12
CA ILE A 31 9.36 -12.84 -12.70
C ILE A 31 8.83 -11.59 -11.95
N ALA A 32 9.41 -10.42 -12.21
CA ALA A 32 8.95 -9.17 -11.62
C ALA A 32 7.49 -8.86 -12.01
N LEU A 33 7.12 -9.09 -13.26
CA LEU A 33 5.75 -8.90 -13.74
C LEU A 33 4.78 -9.91 -13.09
N LEU A 34 5.17 -11.19 -12.97
CA LEU A 34 4.36 -12.21 -12.32
C LEU A 34 4.15 -11.90 -10.84
N LEU A 35 5.21 -11.56 -10.10
CA LEU A 35 5.12 -11.20 -8.69
C LEU A 35 4.35 -9.88 -8.50
N GLY A 36 4.52 -8.90 -9.38
CA GLY A 36 3.71 -7.68 -9.41
C GLY A 36 2.22 -7.98 -9.62
N GLY A 37 1.89 -8.95 -10.49
CA GLY A 37 0.54 -9.46 -10.68
C GLY A 37 -0.03 -10.13 -9.42
N VAL A 38 0.80 -10.89 -8.69
CA VAL A 38 0.41 -11.45 -7.38
C VAL A 38 0.09 -10.34 -6.39
N ILE A 39 0.93 -9.31 -6.29
CA ILE A 39 0.70 -8.15 -5.41
C ILE A 39 -0.62 -7.47 -5.78
N TYR A 40 -0.90 -7.27 -7.07
CA TYR A 40 -2.17 -6.72 -7.55
C TYR A 40 -3.38 -7.55 -7.09
N LEU A 41 -3.31 -8.89 -7.23
CA LEU A 41 -4.39 -9.79 -6.82
C LEU A 41 -4.62 -9.76 -5.30
N VAL A 42 -3.54 -9.75 -4.53
CA VAL A 42 -3.60 -9.66 -3.07
C VAL A 42 -4.19 -8.33 -2.65
N TYR A 43 -3.72 -7.22 -3.23
CA TYR A 43 -4.27 -5.90 -2.97
C TYR A 43 -5.77 -5.84 -3.28
N ARG A 44 -6.19 -6.34 -4.45
CA ARG A 44 -7.60 -6.37 -4.84
C ARG A 44 -8.48 -7.19 -3.89
N LYS A 45 -7.95 -8.31 -3.37
CA LYS A 45 -8.71 -9.25 -2.52
C LYS A 45 -8.78 -8.82 -1.06
N PHE A 46 -7.69 -8.26 -0.53
CA PHE A 46 -7.54 -7.94 0.89
C PHE A 46 -7.58 -6.43 1.20
N TYR A 47 -8.01 -5.62 0.24
CA TYR A 47 -8.15 -4.19 0.48
C TYR A 47 -9.29 -3.90 1.45
N VAL A 48 -8.98 -3.17 2.54
CA VAL A 48 -9.92 -2.82 3.62
C VAL A 48 -10.23 -1.31 3.64
N GLY A 49 -9.62 -0.52 2.74
CA GLY A 49 -9.80 0.95 2.69
C GLY A 49 -11.19 1.37 2.21
N VAL A 50 -11.51 2.66 2.42
CA VAL A 50 -12.82 3.26 2.09
C VAL A 50 -13.09 3.28 0.58
N ILE A 51 -12.05 3.47 -0.25
CA ILE A 51 -12.19 3.56 -1.71
C ILE A 51 -11.08 2.74 -2.38
N PHE A 52 -11.45 1.65 -3.04
CA PHE A 52 -10.53 0.89 -3.88
C PHE A 52 -10.08 1.72 -5.09
N SER A 53 -8.79 1.99 -5.20
CA SER A 53 -8.21 2.68 -6.36
C SER A 53 -7.61 1.67 -7.35
N ARG A 54 -8.29 1.49 -8.49
CA ARG A 54 -7.76 0.65 -9.59
C ARG A 54 -6.44 1.19 -10.13
N SER A 55 -6.30 2.52 -10.19
CA SER A 55 -5.07 3.18 -10.65
C SER A 55 -3.89 2.83 -9.75
N PHE A 56 -4.08 2.86 -8.43
CA PHE A 56 -3.04 2.51 -7.47
C PHE A 56 -2.65 1.03 -7.60
N ALA A 57 -3.61 0.12 -7.77
CA ALA A 57 -3.32 -1.30 -7.97
C ALA A 57 -2.45 -1.57 -9.22
N ILE A 58 -2.70 -0.85 -10.32
CA ILE A 58 -1.87 -0.92 -11.55
C ILE A 58 -0.48 -0.32 -11.29
N THR A 59 -0.40 0.78 -10.53
CA THR A 59 0.87 1.41 -10.16
C THR A 59 1.78 0.45 -9.39
N LEU A 60 1.25 -0.44 -8.54
CA LEU A 60 2.04 -1.44 -7.83
C LEU A 60 2.77 -2.39 -8.80
N VAL A 61 2.06 -2.88 -9.83
CA VAL A 61 2.67 -3.72 -10.86
C VAL A 61 3.76 -2.96 -11.63
N GLY A 62 3.43 -1.74 -12.06
CA GLY A 62 4.39 -0.87 -12.75
C GLY A 62 5.63 -0.59 -11.90
N MET A 63 5.44 -0.35 -10.60
CA MET A 63 6.53 -0.08 -9.67
C MET A 63 7.45 -1.28 -9.49
N THR A 64 6.90 -2.51 -9.44
CA THR A 64 7.70 -3.74 -9.36
C THR A 64 8.58 -3.91 -10.61
N VAL A 65 8.02 -3.69 -11.79
CA VAL A 65 8.76 -3.79 -13.06
C VAL A 65 9.81 -2.68 -13.18
N LEU A 66 9.46 -1.44 -12.85
CA LEU A 66 10.37 -0.29 -12.90
C LEU A 66 11.56 -0.49 -11.97
N THR A 67 11.34 -0.92 -10.72
CA THR A 67 12.43 -1.17 -9.77
C THR A 67 13.31 -2.34 -10.17
N CYS A 68 12.74 -3.37 -10.81
CA CYS A 68 13.52 -4.44 -11.41
C CYS A 68 14.43 -3.93 -12.54
N MET A 69 13.90 -3.11 -13.45
CA MET A 69 14.69 -2.49 -14.53
C MET A 69 15.81 -1.60 -13.98
N VAL A 70 15.50 -0.80 -12.95
CA VAL A 70 16.50 0.06 -12.28
C VAL A 70 17.60 -0.79 -11.67
N THR A 71 17.27 -1.89 -10.98
CA THR A 71 18.24 -2.78 -10.36
C THR A 71 19.11 -3.47 -11.39
N LEU A 72 18.54 -3.95 -12.50
CA LEU A 72 19.29 -4.50 -13.62
C LEU A 72 20.27 -3.47 -14.23
N ALA A 73 19.81 -2.23 -14.43
CA ALA A 73 20.67 -1.15 -14.95
C ALA A 73 21.80 -0.79 -13.98
N ILE A 74 21.55 -0.80 -12.67
CA ILE A 74 22.54 -0.56 -11.62
C ILE A 74 23.59 -1.68 -11.60
N SER A 75 23.20 -2.94 -11.77
CA SER A 75 24.11 -4.07 -11.75
C SER A 75 25.09 -4.08 -12.93
N THR A 76 24.74 -3.41 -14.04
CA THR A 76 25.61 -3.36 -15.23
C THR A 76 26.69 -2.27 -15.17
N ASN A 77 26.48 -1.18 -14.40
CA ASN A 77 27.45 -0.07 -14.36
C ASN A 77 27.33 0.75 -13.06
N ILE A 78 28.41 0.79 -12.29
CA ILE A 78 28.50 1.52 -11.01
C ILE A 78 28.32 3.04 -11.20
N VAL A 79 28.75 3.61 -12.31
CA VAL A 79 28.59 5.05 -12.58
C VAL A 79 27.11 5.41 -12.79
N ILE A 80 26.38 4.57 -13.51
CA ILE A 80 24.92 4.71 -13.71
C ILE A 80 24.21 4.56 -12.35
N SER A 81 24.65 3.63 -11.53
CA SER A 81 24.15 3.39 -10.19
C SER A 81 24.17 4.66 -9.31
N LEU A 82 25.33 5.31 -9.23
CA LEU A 82 25.50 6.55 -8.46
C LEU A 82 24.66 7.70 -9.03
N GLY A 83 24.59 7.84 -10.35
CA GLY A 83 23.77 8.84 -11.01
C GLY A 83 22.27 8.63 -10.75
N MET A 84 21.80 7.39 -10.75
CA MET A 84 20.38 7.05 -10.54
C MET A 84 19.95 7.24 -9.10
N VAL A 85 20.79 6.89 -8.11
CA VAL A 85 20.53 7.18 -6.68
C VAL A 85 20.41 8.69 -6.47
N GLY A 86 21.31 9.48 -7.10
CA GLY A 86 21.23 10.94 -7.07
C GLY A 86 19.93 11.47 -7.70
N ALA A 87 19.53 10.96 -8.87
CA ALA A 87 18.31 11.38 -9.56
C ALA A 87 17.04 11.00 -8.76
N LEU A 88 16.98 9.81 -8.16
CA LEU A 88 15.85 9.38 -7.35
C LEU A 88 15.71 10.21 -6.06
N SER A 89 16.79 10.70 -5.49
CA SER A 89 16.76 11.55 -4.28
C SER A 89 16.11 12.92 -4.50
N ILE A 90 16.03 13.38 -5.76
CA ILE A 90 15.39 14.66 -6.13
C ILE A 90 13.87 14.50 -6.30
N VAL A 91 13.40 13.26 -6.53
CA VAL A 91 11.97 12.99 -6.72
C VAL A 91 11.23 13.15 -5.40
N ARG A 92 10.54 14.27 -5.24
CA ARG A 92 9.72 14.57 -4.08
C ARG A 92 8.24 14.32 -4.39
N PHE A 93 7.64 13.32 -3.77
CA PHE A 93 6.20 13.13 -3.83
C PHE A 93 5.49 14.22 -3.03
N ARG A 94 4.60 14.97 -3.69
CA ARG A 94 3.79 16.03 -3.05
C ARG A 94 2.43 15.50 -2.57
N THR A 95 2.03 14.33 -3.01
CA THR A 95 0.76 13.70 -2.61
C THR A 95 0.99 12.82 -1.39
N ALA A 96 0.31 13.15 -0.28
CA ALA A 96 0.33 12.30 0.90
C ALA A 96 -0.41 10.98 0.60
N VAL A 97 0.25 9.85 0.83
CA VAL A 97 -0.41 8.54 0.85
C VAL A 97 -1.28 8.52 2.10
N LYS A 98 -2.61 8.46 1.91
CA LYS A 98 -3.57 8.60 3.00
C LYS A 98 -3.69 7.36 3.87
N ASP A 99 -3.54 6.17 3.26
CA ASP A 99 -3.69 4.91 3.94
C ASP A 99 -2.32 4.24 4.23
N PRO A 100 -2.03 3.89 5.50
CA PRO A 100 -0.80 3.18 5.86
C PRO A 100 -0.65 1.83 5.14
N MET A 101 -1.77 1.17 4.82
CA MET A 101 -1.76 -0.09 4.09
C MET A 101 -1.27 0.07 2.64
N ASP A 102 -1.63 1.16 1.97
CA ASP A 102 -1.16 1.46 0.62
C ASP A 102 0.38 1.62 0.59
N LEU A 103 0.94 2.23 1.64
CA LEU A 103 2.38 2.38 1.80
C LEU A 103 3.07 1.02 1.93
N LEU A 104 2.48 0.10 2.71
CA LEU A 104 3.00 -1.27 2.87
C LEU A 104 3.05 -2.00 1.51
N TYR A 105 1.97 -1.95 0.72
CA TYR A 105 1.93 -2.56 -0.60
C TYR A 105 2.95 -1.92 -1.56
N LEU A 106 3.14 -0.61 -1.49
CA LEU A 106 4.12 0.10 -2.30
C LEU A 106 5.54 -0.36 -1.98
N PHE A 107 5.91 -0.43 -0.70
CA PHE A 107 7.23 -0.92 -0.28
C PHE A 107 7.43 -2.40 -0.66
N TRP A 108 6.39 -3.21 -0.54
CA TRP A 108 6.45 -4.60 -0.97
C TRP A 108 6.70 -4.71 -2.49
N ALA A 109 6.03 -3.90 -3.31
CA ALA A 109 6.25 -3.85 -4.75
C ALA A 109 7.70 -3.44 -5.10
N ILE A 110 8.23 -2.40 -4.45
CA ILE A 110 9.60 -1.91 -4.65
C ILE A 110 10.62 -3.00 -4.29
N THR A 111 10.51 -3.59 -3.09
CA THR A 111 11.45 -4.64 -2.64
C THR A 111 11.39 -5.88 -3.49
N THR A 112 10.21 -6.29 -3.96
CA THR A 112 10.06 -7.42 -4.88
C THR A 112 10.75 -7.15 -6.22
N GLY A 113 10.64 -5.93 -6.75
CA GLY A 113 11.34 -5.55 -7.98
C GLY A 113 12.84 -5.53 -7.81
N ILE A 114 13.35 -4.99 -6.70
CA ILE A 114 14.78 -4.99 -6.39
C ILE A 114 15.33 -6.41 -6.29
N THR A 115 14.68 -7.30 -5.55
CA THR A 115 15.12 -8.69 -5.37
C THR A 115 15.08 -9.50 -6.67
N ALA A 116 14.05 -9.27 -7.49
CA ALA A 116 13.95 -9.89 -8.82
C ALA A 116 15.07 -9.41 -9.75
N GLY A 117 15.34 -8.09 -9.78
CA GLY A 117 16.41 -7.49 -10.58
C GLY A 117 17.82 -7.90 -10.12
N ALA A 118 17.99 -8.20 -8.83
CA ALA A 118 19.24 -8.73 -8.28
C ALA A 118 19.44 -10.24 -8.55
N GLY A 119 18.52 -10.90 -9.24
CA GLY A 119 18.57 -12.35 -9.52
C GLY A 119 18.22 -13.24 -8.31
N MET A 120 17.79 -12.66 -7.18
CA MET A 120 17.45 -13.37 -5.96
C MET A 120 15.99 -13.87 -5.99
N TYR A 121 15.63 -14.69 -6.97
CA TYR A 121 14.25 -15.12 -7.20
C TYR A 121 13.65 -15.91 -6.04
N VAL A 122 14.44 -16.77 -5.40
CA VAL A 122 13.99 -17.56 -4.24
C VAL A 122 13.62 -16.64 -3.08
N LEU A 123 14.42 -15.61 -2.82
CA LEU A 123 14.14 -14.63 -1.77
C LEU A 123 12.87 -13.83 -2.09
N ALA A 124 12.67 -13.42 -3.34
CA ALA A 124 11.48 -12.69 -3.77
C ALA A 124 10.20 -13.51 -3.55
N VAL A 125 10.23 -14.81 -3.88
CA VAL A 125 9.08 -15.72 -3.68
C VAL A 125 8.83 -15.98 -2.20
N LEU A 126 9.86 -16.24 -1.41
CA LEU A 126 9.72 -16.44 0.05
C LEU A 126 9.14 -15.19 0.73
N ALA A 127 9.66 -14.02 0.39
CA ALA A 127 9.15 -12.75 0.90
C ALA A 127 7.66 -12.55 0.51
N ALA A 128 7.29 -12.88 -0.72
CA ALA A 128 5.91 -12.79 -1.18
C ALA A 128 4.98 -13.72 -0.37
N VAL A 129 5.39 -14.96 -0.11
CA VAL A 129 4.62 -15.90 0.71
C VAL A 129 4.44 -15.38 2.14
N ILE A 130 5.51 -14.89 2.76
CA ILE A 130 5.46 -14.33 4.11
C ILE A 130 4.50 -13.13 4.16
N MET A 131 4.58 -12.22 3.19
CA MET A 131 3.70 -11.05 3.10
C MET A 131 2.23 -11.44 2.93
N ILE A 132 1.94 -12.42 2.07
CA ILE A 132 0.57 -12.93 1.86
C ILE A 132 0.02 -13.52 3.17
N VAL A 133 0.80 -14.37 3.85
CA VAL A 133 0.39 -14.98 5.12
C VAL A 133 0.14 -13.91 6.17
N MET A 134 1.03 -12.92 6.30
CA MET A 134 0.89 -11.82 7.24
C MET A 134 -0.40 -11.03 6.96
N ILE A 135 -0.63 -10.61 5.72
CA ILE A 135 -1.82 -9.84 5.32
C ILE A 135 -3.10 -10.67 5.58
N TYR A 136 -3.08 -11.97 5.25
CA TYR A 136 -4.20 -12.87 5.50
C TYR A 136 -4.55 -13.00 6.99
N LEU A 137 -3.55 -13.16 7.86
CA LEU A 137 -3.75 -13.25 9.31
C LEU A 137 -4.33 -11.95 9.88
N PHE A 138 -3.80 -10.80 9.48
CA PHE A 138 -4.32 -9.51 9.92
C PHE A 138 -5.72 -9.24 9.38
N TYR A 139 -5.97 -9.54 8.11
CA TYR A 139 -7.28 -9.39 7.51
C TYR A 139 -8.35 -10.22 8.24
N HIS A 140 -8.03 -11.46 8.59
CA HIS A 140 -8.97 -12.33 9.29
C HIS A 140 -9.27 -11.87 10.72
N ARG A 141 -8.30 -11.24 11.38
CA ARG A 141 -8.51 -10.61 12.70
C ARG A 141 -9.29 -9.31 12.63
N GLN A 142 -9.21 -8.58 11.54
CA GLN A 142 -9.84 -7.26 11.38
C GLN A 142 -11.30 -7.34 10.92
N GLN A 143 -11.84 -8.53 10.61
CA GLN A 143 -13.21 -8.73 10.10
C GLN A 143 -14.34 -8.45 11.13
N SER A 144 -14.07 -7.77 12.23
CA SER A 144 -15.06 -7.48 13.27
C SER A 144 -15.81 -6.14 13.08
N GLY A 145 -16.19 -5.79 11.86
CA GLY A 145 -17.12 -4.69 11.59
C GLY A 145 -16.74 -3.85 10.38
N LYS A 146 -17.71 -3.60 9.50
CA LYS A 146 -17.58 -2.58 8.47
C LYS A 146 -17.76 -1.21 9.11
N ILE A 147 -16.90 -0.27 8.72
CA ILE A 147 -17.00 1.12 9.15
C ILE A 147 -18.00 1.82 8.22
N TYR A 148 -19.07 2.35 8.78
CA TYR A 148 -20.02 3.19 8.08
C TYR A 148 -19.88 4.63 8.57
N ILE A 149 -19.88 5.58 7.65
CA ILE A 149 -19.97 7.00 7.98
C ILE A 149 -21.45 7.38 7.86
N VAL A 150 -22.05 7.71 8.98
CA VAL A 150 -23.44 8.20 9.03
C VAL A 150 -23.38 9.71 9.18
N VAL A 151 -23.95 10.43 8.23
CA VAL A 151 -24.10 11.89 8.30
C VAL A 151 -25.52 12.19 8.74
N ILE A 152 -25.67 12.84 9.89
CA ILE A 152 -26.96 13.14 10.51
C ILE A 152 -27.14 14.64 10.50
N HIS A 153 -28.26 15.09 9.94
CA HIS A 153 -28.67 16.49 9.98
C HIS A 153 -29.82 16.63 10.98
N TYR A 154 -29.64 17.45 11.99
CA TYR A 154 -30.67 17.70 13.01
C TYR A 154 -30.75 19.16 13.41
N THR A 155 -31.85 19.53 14.06
CA THR A 155 -32.12 20.90 14.52
C THR A 155 -32.40 20.86 16.02
N GLY A 156 -31.74 21.71 16.80
CA GLY A 156 -31.86 21.74 18.26
C GLY A 156 -30.81 20.90 18.97
N ASP A 157 -30.39 21.33 20.16
CA ASP A 157 -29.32 20.66 20.92
C ASP A 157 -29.81 19.35 21.59
N ASP A 158 -31.07 19.31 22.01
CA ASP A 158 -31.68 18.14 22.67
C ASP A 158 -31.75 16.92 21.74
N ALA A 159 -32.03 17.14 20.44
CA ALA A 159 -32.04 16.07 19.44
C ALA A 159 -30.67 15.40 19.27
N GLY A 160 -29.59 16.14 19.42
CA GLY A 160 -28.22 15.60 19.34
C GLY A 160 -27.92 14.58 20.44
N ASP A 161 -28.34 14.83 21.66
CA ASP A 161 -28.14 13.94 22.80
C ASP A 161 -29.03 12.68 22.70
N GLU A 162 -30.22 12.82 22.18
CA GLU A 162 -31.13 11.71 21.95
C GLU A 162 -30.62 10.78 20.84
N ILE A 163 -30.07 11.32 19.76
CA ILE A 163 -29.41 10.57 18.69
C ILE A 163 -28.24 9.77 19.26
N ILE A 164 -27.40 10.38 20.09
CA ILE A 164 -26.25 9.72 20.71
C ILE A 164 -26.70 8.57 21.63
N ARG A 165 -27.76 8.74 22.39
CA ARG A 165 -28.34 7.68 23.24
C ARG A 165 -28.88 6.50 22.43
N ASN A 166 -29.40 6.75 21.24
CA ASN A 166 -29.95 5.70 20.36
C ASN A 166 -28.89 4.85 19.66
N PHE A 167 -27.61 5.25 19.65
CA PHE A 167 -26.50 4.38 19.23
C PHE A 167 -26.29 3.19 20.20
N GLY A 168 -26.75 3.29 21.46
CA GLY A 168 -26.76 2.22 22.43
C GLY A 168 -25.38 1.56 22.65
N LYS A 169 -25.29 0.24 22.38
CA LYS A 169 -24.06 -0.56 22.55
C LYS A 169 -23.13 -0.57 21.33
N ILE A 170 -23.48 0.17 20.28
CA ILE A 170 -22.69 0.22 19.05
C ILE A 170 -21.46 1.09 19.27
N ARG A 171 -20.28 0.64 18.84
CA ARG A 171 -19.08 1.47 18.88
C ARG A 171 -19.18 2.55 17.83
N TYR A 172 -19.16 3.81 18.26
CA TYR A 172 -19.18 4.97 17.38
C TYR A 172 -18.05 5.94 17.72
N PHE A 173 -17.67 6.74 16.76
CA PHE A 173 -16.71 7.84 16.91
C PHE A 173 -17.21 9.05 16.13
N ILE A 174 -17.35 10.18 16.79
CA ILE A 174 -17.79 11.44 16.17
C ILE A 174 -16.58 12.06 15.45
N LYS A 175 -16.60 12.10 14.12
CA LYS A 175 -15.54 12.70 13.29
C LYS A 175 -15.62 14.19 13.23
N SER A 176 -16.82 14.73 13.04
CA SER A 176 -17.05 16.18 13.00
C SER A 176 -18.47 16.50 13.42
N LYS A 177 -18.62 17.65 14.12
CA LYS A 177 -19.89 18.28 14.42
C LYS A 177 -19.79 19.71 13.92
N THR A 178 -20.59 20.08 12.91
CA THR A 178 -20.58 21.42 12.32
C THR A 178 -21.95 22.06 12.56
N MET A 179 -21.96 23.20 13.24
CA MET A 179 -23.18 23.98 13.50
C MET A 179 -23.29 25.13 12.50
N ARG A 180 -24.40 25.18 11.78
CA ARG A 180 -24.75 26.30 10.87
C ARG A 180 -26.10 26.86 11.25
N LYS A 181 -26.11 28.01 11.94
CA LYS A 181 -27.34 28.67 12.48
C LYS A 181 -28.15 27.66 13.33
N GLU A 182 -29.33 27.25 12.88
CA GLU A 182 -30.22 26.31 13.59
C GLU A 182 -30.03 24.83 13.17
N LYS A 183 -29.18 24.53 12.17
CA LYS A 183 -28.93 23.18 11.67
C LYS A 183 -27.56 22.68 12.09
N THR A 184 -27.52 21.50 12.68
CA THR A 184 -26.28 20.82 13.04
C THR A 184 -26.10 19.61 12.14
N GLU A 185 -24.91 19.49 11.58
CA GLU A 185 -24.47 18.34 10.81
C GLU A 185 -23.42 17.57 11.62
N MET A 186 -23.70 16.31 11.88
CA MET A 186 -22.81 15.44 12.66
C MET A 186 -22.41 14.22 11.80
N ALA A 187 -21.10 14.07 11.55
CA ALA A 187 -20.57 12.88 10.90
C ALA A 187 -20.03 11.90 11.94
N VAL A 188 -20.63 10.72 11.99
CA VAL A 188 -20.31 9.67 12.96
C VAL A 188 -19.80 8.44 12.23
N GLU A 189 -18.64 7.95 12.61
CA GLU A 189 -18.18 6.61 12.24
C GLU A 189 -18.81 5.57 13.15
N VAL A 190 -19.49 4.61 12.54
CA VAL A 190 -20.17 3.53 13.27
C VAL A 190 -19.57 2.19 12.84
N PHE A 191 -19.20 1.38 13.82
CA PHE A 191 -18.65 0.04 13.62
C PHE A 191 -19.80 -0.98 13.72
N CYS A 192 -20.39 -1.37 12.57
CA CYS A 192 -21.51 -2.30 12.54
C CYS A 192 -21.22 -3.56 11.73
N ARG A 193 -21.74 -4.71 12.21
CA ARG A 193 -21.93 -5.90 11.38
C ARG A 193 -23.12 -5.68 10.44
N GLN A 194 -23.06 -6.22 9.23
CA GLN A 194 -23.99 -5.99 8.12
C GLN A 194 -25.50 -6.21 8.45
N ASN A 195 -25.82 -6.76 9.60
CA ASN A 195 -27.19 -7.08 10.04
C ASN A 195 -27.70 -6.21 11.22
N GLN A 196 -27.00 -5.13 11.58
CA GLN A 196 -27.35 -4.28 12.74
C GLN A 196 -27.62 -2.83 12.31
N MET A 197 -28.35 -2.63 11.22
CA MET A 197 -28.74 -1.28 10.76
C MET A 197 -30.07 -0.78 11.35
N ASP A 198 -30.70 -1.52 12.27
CA ASP A 198 -31.96 -1.14 12.92
C ASP A 198 -31.89 0.19 13.68
N PHE A 199 -30.68 0.65 14.05
CA PHE A 199 -30.48 1.95 14.67
C PHE A 199 -30.75 3.12 13.71
N THR A 200 -30.55 2.93 12.40
CA THR A 200 -30.78 4.00 11.41
C THR A 200 -32.27 4.35 11.29
N GLU A 201 -33.17 3.36 11.42
CA GLU A 201 -34.60 3.60 11.43
C GLU A 201 -35.03 4.35 12.70
N LYS A 202 -34.44 4.02 13.86
CA LYS A 202 -34.71 4.71 15.12
C LYS A 202 -34.26 6.16 15.09
N ILE A 203 -33.09 6.45 14.51
CA ILE A 203 -32.59 7.82 14.38
C ILE A 203 -33.42 8.63 13.37
N ARG A 204 -34.02 8.00 12.37
CA ARG A 204 -34.85 8.68 11.37
C ARG A 204 -36.20 9.14 11.94
N MET A 205 -36.63 8.60 13.06
CA MET A 205 -37.90 8.93 13.71
C MET A 205 -37.79 10.08 14.73
N ILE A 206 -36.56 10.56 15.02
CA ILE A 206 -36.23 11.72 15.85
C ILE A 206 -36.13 12.96 14.97
#